data_b0f844d8187a02c6389497be55552e70
#
_entry.id   b0f844d8187a02c6389497be55552e70
#
_cell.length_a   1.000
_cell.length_b   1.000
_cell.length_c   1.000
_cell.angle_alpha   90.00
_cell.angle_beta   90.00
_cell.angle_gamma   90.00
#
_symmetry.space_group_name_H-M   'P 1'
#
loop_
_entity.id
_entity.type
_entity.pdbx_description
1 polymer ?
#
loop_
_entity_poly.entity_id
_entity_poly.type
_entity_poly.pdbx_seq_one_letter_code
_entity_poly.pdbx_strand_id
1 'polypeptide(L)'
;MVKATLFFAMRIRYILRMPPVARLLASATFPVLVLFSSCGEAPGPASAAKDPGAGADTPEPATTAPAPPKPESPAGTSSPGQTTVPAPAPPPSRYRPRSIGTPSAGSTEARSVADAPSPEAKSSKEYHTVEVFYGTNRKPTGFREANEFYGTERHREGPMQYGKIHVSIPLHHTVGVVERPKWYKLEFSEDPKKHVMLLDLETLGKDAFFEAVDTKTAESPEHEALLFIHGFNVSFPSAIQRTAQIAFDLDFHGTALAFSWPSQAALEAYTVDQDNAIWSVPHLSRFLVDLQEKTDIDAIHVIAHSMGTRVLTQALAQARDEGFDLKLNNVILAAPDIDADVFREQILPKISGVADRLTMYASSSDTALKLSQTIHGNDRLGLGGTFLKTIEGMDTVNATDIDTSLLGHAYYGSHRLVVRDLLNLVVRHLDPPR
;
A
#
# COMPACT_ATOMS: atom_id res chain seq x y z
N MET A 1 -5.55 -35.45 -22.16
CA MET A 1 -4.26 -35.45 -22.87
C MET A 1 -4.12 -34.37 -23.94
N VAL A 2 -5.11 -34.11 -24.81
CA VAL A 2 -4.98 -33.12 -25.91
C VAL A 2 -4.75 -31.66 -25.47
N LYS A 3 -5.30 -31.21 -24.33
CA LYS A 3 -5.12 -29.84 -23.80
C LYS A 3 -3.71 -29.55 -23.26
N ALA A 4 -3.01 -30.56 -22.72
CA ALA A 4 -1.65 -30.41 -22.22
C ALA A 4 -0.64 -30.26 -23.37
N THR A 5 -0.87 -30.93 -24.49
CA THR A 5 0.00 -30.88 -25.67
C THR A 5 -0.06 -29.54 -26.39
N LEU A 6 -1.22 -28.87 -26.40
CA LEU A 6 -1.37 -27.54 -27.02
C LEU A 6 -0.67 -26.45 -26.19
N PHE A 7 -0.74 -26.57 -24.88
CA PHE A 7 -0.08 -25.64 -23.95
C PHE A 7 1.46 -25.75 -24.01
N PHE A 8 1.95 -26.98 -24.18
CA PHE A 8 3.37 -27.25 -24.35
C PHE A 8 3.92 -26.72 -25.68
N ALA A 9 3.15 -26.87 -26.77
CA ALA A 9 3.52 -26.36 -28.09
C ALA A 9 3.53 -24.81 -28.17
N MET A 10 2.62 -24.13 -27.49
CA MET A 10 2.59 -22.65 -27.41
C MET A 10 3.77 -22.10 -26.60
N ARG A 11 4.16 -22.78 -25.51
CA ARG A 11 5.28 -22.38 -24.66
C ARG A 11 6.64 -22.58 -25.36
N ILE A 12 6.81 -23.62 -26.14
CA ILE A 12 8.03 -23.84 -26.94
C ILE A 12 8.18 -22.74 -28.01
N ARG A 13 7.10 -22.29 -28.64
CA ARG A 13 7.14 -21.18 -29.62
C ARG A 13 7.49 -19.84 -28.97
N TYR A 14 7.11 -19.63 -27.72
CA TYR A 14 7.44 -18.41 -26.97
C TYR A 14 8.92 -18.40 -26.58
N ILE A 15 9.46 -19.52 -26.06
CA ILE A 15 10.87 -19.66 -25.68
C ILE A 15 11.81 -19.53 -26.91
N LEU A 16 11.41 -20.02 -28.05
CA LEU A 16 12.21 -19.92 -29.28
C LEU A 16 12.31 -18.50 -29.85
N ARG A 17 11.45 -17.57 -29.40
CA ARG A 17 11.50 -16.15 -29.79
C ARG A 17 12.29 -15.27 -28.84
N MET A 18 12.77 -15.81 -27.71
CA MET A 18 13.57 -15.06 -26.74
C MET A 18 15.04 -14.97 -27.17
N PRO A 19 15.76 -13.86 -26.81
CA PRO A 19 17.19 -13.76 -27.05
C PRO A 19 17.98 -14.84 -26.27
N PRO A 20 19.19 -15.22 -26.71
CA PRO A 20 19.93 -16.39 -26.20
C PRO A 20 20.17 -16.41 -24.68
N VAL A 21 20.35 -15.23 -24.07
CA VAL A 21 20.59 -15.09 -22.62
C VAL A 21 19.32 -15.40 -21.79
N ALA A 22 18.13 -15.04 -22.31
CA ALA A 22 16.87 -15.33 -21.65
C ALA A 22 16.47 -16.82 -21.74
N ARG A 23 16.98 -17.55 -22.74
CA ARG A 23 16.75 -19.00 -22.88
C ARG A 23 17.47 -19.82 -21.81
N LEU A 24 18.63 -19.37 -21.34
CA LEU A 24 19.43 -20.06 -20.31
C LEU A 24 18.77 -19.96 -18.93
N LEU A 25 18.13 -18.82 -18.62
CA LEU A 25 17.44 -18.59 -17.35
C LEU A 25 16.09 -19.35 -17.26
N ALA A 26 15.40 -19.51 -18.41
CA ALA A 26 14.15 -20.25 -18.46
C ALA A 26 14.30 -21.77 -18.31
N SER A 27 15.50 -22.32 -18.56
CA SER A 27 15.80 -23.74 -18.41
C SER A 27 16.30 -24.12 -17.00
N ALA A 28 16.71 -23.17 -16.18
CA ALA A 28 17.26 -23.43 -14.84
C ALA A 28 16.18 -23.53 -13.73
N THR A 29 14.94 -23.15 -13.98
CA THR A 29 13.85 -23.13 -12.98
C THR A 29 12.97 -24.39 -12.96
N PHE A 30 13.35 -25.47 -13.65
CA PHE A 30 12.50 -26.65 -13.84
C PHE A 30 12.61 -27.80 -12.84
N PRO A 31 13.56 -27.92 -11.89
CA PRO A 31 13.58 -29.08 -10.97
C PRO A 31 12.79 -28.90 -9.67
N VAL A 32 12.27 -27.73 -9.31
CA VAL A 32 11.72 -27.51 -7.95
C VAL A 32 10.20 -27.79 -7.83
N LEU A 33 9.46 -27.93 -8.94
CA LEU A 33 7.99 -28.06 -8.89
C LEU A 33 7.45 -29.52 -8.95
N VAL A 34 8.32 -30.54 -8.97
CA VAL A 34 7.89 -31.95 -9.08
C VAL A 34 7.99 -32.73 -7.76
N LEU A 35 8.48 -32.13 -6.67
CA LEU A 35 8.71 -32.84 -5.39
C LEU A 35 7.63 -32.70 -4.31
N PHE A 36 6.46 -32.13 -4.61
CA PHE A 36 5.36 -32.03 -3.63
C PHE A 36 4.08 -32.77 -4.00
N SER A 37 4.18 -33.93 -4.66
CA SER A 37 3.00 -34.76 -4.92
C SER A 37 3.30 -36.22 -4.81
N SER A 38 3.66 -36.71 -3.61
CA SER A 38 3.39 -38.08 -3.16
C SER A 38 3.65 -38.19 -1.64
N CYS A 39 2.60 -38.02 -0.85
CA CYS A 39 2.52 -38.59 0.50
C CYS A 39 1.93 -39.96 0.38
N GLY A 40 2.69 -40.99 0.70
CA GLY A 40 2.29 -42.35 0.95
C GLY A 40 3.02 -42.89 2.19
N GLU A 41 2.22 -43.22 3.17
CA GLU A 41 2.37 -44.15 4.30
C GLU A 41 3.76 -44.48 4.86
N ALA A 42 3.84 -44.35 6.19
CA ALA A 42 4.89 -44.85 7.06
C ALA A 42 4.72 -46.37 7.34
N PRO A 43 5.79 -47.12 7.62
CA PRO A 43 5.73 -48.22 8.60
C PRO A 43 6.70 -48.00 9.77
N GLY A 44 6.27 -48.51 10.93
CA GLY A 44 6.85 -48.39 12.25
C GLY A 44 8.09 -49.31 12.51
N PRO A 45 8.54 -49.42 13.79
CA PRO A 45 9.92 -49.58 14.15
C PRO A 45 10.36 -51.06 14.40
N ALA A 46 11.65 -51.33 14.16
CA ALA A 46 12.31 -52.55 14.69
C ALA A 46 13.77 -52.27 15.05
N SER A 47 14.04 -52.31 16.35
CA SER A 47 14.93 -53.18 17.14
C SER A 47 16.41 -53.32 16.74
N ALA A 48 17.24 -52.80 17.61
CA ALA A 48 18.50 -53.22 18.23
C ALA A 48 19.46 -54.21 17.53
N ALA A 49 20.77 -53.86 17.51
CA ALA A 49 21.84 -54.59 18.17
C ALA A 49 23.27 -54.03 17.96
N LYS A 50 23.91 -53.74 19.09
CA LYS A 50 25.34 -54.00 19.50
C LYS A 50 26.55 -53.49 18.71
N ASP A 51 27.30 -52.73 19.48
CA ASP A 51 28.77 -52.47 19.53
C ASP A 51 29.67 -53.67 19.36
N PRO A 52 31.01 -53.57 19.13
CA PRO A 52 31.95 -52.72 19.89
C PRO A 52 33.22 -52.22 19.14
N GLY A 53 33.94 -51.20 19.74
CA GLY A 53 35.40 -51.30 19.73
C GLY A 53 36.18 -50.02 19.46
N ALA A 54 36.64 -49.38 20.53
CA ALA A 54 37.98 -48.86 20.83
C ALA A 54 38.65 -47.75 20.00
N GLY A 55 39.10 -46.74 20.71
CA GLY A 55 40.29 -45.92 20.34
C GLY A 55 40.24 -44.49 20.91
N ALA A 56 40.92 -44.32 22.03
CA ALA A 56 41.13 -43.06 22.71
C ALA A 56 41.91 -42.04 21.88
N ASP A 57 41.63 -40.73 22.06
CA ASP A 57 42.64 -39.75 22.43
C ASP A 57 41.96 -38.43 22.76
N THR A 58 42.13 -37.98 23.99
CA THR A 58 41.80 -36.66 24.54
C THR A 58 43.01 -35.73 24.38
N PRO A 59 42.82 -34.47 24.08
CA PRO A 59 43.70 -33.42 24.62
C PRO A 59 42.93 -32.46 25.53
N GLU A 60 43.62 -32.08 26.54
CA GLU A 60 43.40 -31.26 27.73
C GLU A 60 43.00 -29.80 27.43
N PRO A 61 42.35 -29.09 28.39
CA PRO A 61 41.75 -27.77 28.16
C PRO A 61 42.77 -26.63 28.28
N ALA A 62 42.64 -25.68 27.33
CA ALA A 62 43.40 -24.43 27.38
C ALA A 62 42.71 -23.38 28.28
N THR A 63 43.54 -22.81 29.07
CA THR A 63 43.45 -21.77 30.09
C THR A 63 42.51 -20.59 29.77
N THR A 64 41.66 -20.29 30.72
CA THR A 64 40.83 -19.08 30.84
C THR A 64 41.66 -17.83 31.04
N ALA A 65 41.44 -16.80 30.21
CA ALA A 65 41.87 -15.43 30.44
C ALA A 65 40.88 -14.66 31.31
N PRO A 66 41.31 -13.75 32.18
CA PRO A 66 40.45 -13.07 33.15
C PRO A 66 39.64 -11.93 32.52
N ALA A 67 38.41 -11.74 33.04
CA ALA A 67 37.49 -10.68 32.67
C ALA A 67 37.99 -9.28 33.10
N PRO A 68 37.65 -8.21 32.33
CA PRO A 68 37.99 -6.83 32.74
C PRO A 68 37.10 -6.33 33.87
N PRO A 69 37.61 -5.41 34.70
CA PRO A 69 36.92 -4.93 35.91
C PRO A 69 35.75 -3.97 35.56
N LYS A 70 34.68 -4.06 36.38
CA LYS A 70 33.58 -3.12 36.43
C LYS A 70 34.03 -1.71 36.80
N PRO A 71 33.50 -0.65 36.20
CA PRO A 71 33.73 0.70 36.69
C PRO A 71 32.90 0.99 37.95
N GLU A 72 33.55 1.55 38.94
CA GLU A 72 32.99 2.05 40.16
C GLU A 72 32.16 3.33 39.92
N SER A 73 31.02 3.40 40.61
CA SER A 73 30.15 4.61 40.67
C SER A 73 30.75 5.67 41.56
N PRO A 74 30.81 6.94 41.14
CA PRO A 74 31.11 8.00 42.11
C PRO A 74 29.85 8.42 42.86
N ALA A 75 30.05 8.63 44.16
CA ALA A 75 29.05 9.06 45.13
C ALA A 75 28.58 10.51 44.90
N GLY A 76 27.31 10.67 45.15
CA GLY A 76 26.52 11.80 45.54
C GLY A 76 27.01 13.25 45.36
N THR A 77 26.26 14.01 44.57
CA THR A 77 26.02 15.43 44.82
C THR A 77 24.56 15.77 44.61
N SER A 78 24.02 16.49 45.59
CA SER A 78 22.64 16.91 45.79
C SER A 78 22.09 17.74 44.63
N SER A 79 20.86 17.41 44.18
CA SER A 79 20.04 18.19 43.22
C SER A 79 19.56 19.51 43.84
N PRO A 80 19.55 20.57 43.05
CA PRO A 80 18.63 21.70 43.27
C PRO A 80 17.34 21.50 42.46
N GLY A 81 16.25 21.95 43.07
CA GLY A 81 14.85 21.84 42.73
C GLY A 81 14.43 21.85 41.25
N GLN A 82 13.59 20.90 40.91
CA GLN A 82 12.83 20.86 39.68
C GLN A 82 11.75 21.94 39.69
N THR A 83 11.93 22.97 38.88
CA THR A 83 10.85 23.83 38.44
C THR A 83 10.10 23.12 37.31
N THR A 84 8.89 22.66 37.59
CA THR A 84 7.97 22.10 36.58
C THR A 84 7.55 23.21 35.65
N VAL A 85 8.06 23.15 34.41
CA VAL A 85 7.54 23.94 33.29
C VAL A 85 6.25 23.25 32.83
N PRO A 86 5.09 23.93 32.79
CA PRO A 86 3.87 23.33 32.26
C PRO A 86 4.04 23.06 30.76
N ALA A 87 3.56 21.89 30.33
CA ALA A 87 3.53 21.48 28.94
C ALA A 87 2.80 22.54 28.09
N PRO A 88 3.29 22.85 26.86
CA PRO A 88 2.59 23.75 25.98
C PRO A 88 1.23 23.17 25.60
N ALA A 89 0.19 24.03 25.64
CA ALA A 89 -1.15 23.66 25.20
C ALA A 89 -1.12 23.24 23.72
N PRO A 90 -1.92 22.22 23.33
CA PRO A 90 -2.02 21.82 21.93
C PRO A 90 -2.52 23.00 21.07
N PRO A 91 -2.02 23.16 19.84
CA PRO A 91 -2.48 24.21 18.94
C PRO A 91 -3.97 24.05 18.65
N PRO A 92 -4.73 25.14 18.49
CA PRO A 92 -6.14 25.06 18.18
C PRO A 92 -6.32 24.40 16.81
N SER A 93 -7.15 23.35 16.77
CA SER A 93 -7.62 22.71 15.54
C SER A 93 -8.20 23.79 14.62
N ARG A 94 -7.72 23.89 13.38
CA ARG A 94 -8.28 24.80 12.36
C ARG A 94 -9.66 24.35 11.87
N TYR A 95 -10.09 23.16 12.24
CA TYR A 95 -11.41 22.66 11.92
C TYR A 95 -12.46 23.40 12.76
N ARG A 96 -13.23 24.28 12.14
CA ARG A 96 -14.49 24.81 12.67
C ARG A 96 -15.61 23.88 12.24
N PRO A 97 -16.24 23.10 13.15
CA PRO A 97 -17.47 22.41 12.80
C PRO A 97 -18.52 23.46 12.45
N ARG A 98 -19.05 23.39 11.22
CA ARG A 98 -20.25 24.16 10.85
C ARG A 98 -21.35 23.73 11.80
N SER A 99 -21.93 24.68 12.52
CA SER A 99 -23.14 24.47 13.32
C SER A 99 -24.25 23.99 12.40
N ILE A 100 -24.60 22.72 12.51
CA ILE A 100 -25.82 22.17 11.89
C ILE A 100 -26.98 22.78 12.66
N GLY A 101 -27.71 23.68 12.00
CA GLY A 101 -28.97 24.21 12.52
C GLY A 101 -29.92 23.05 12.80
N THR A 102 -30.50 23.03 13.99
CA THR A 102 -31.53 22.06 14.39
C THR A 102 -32.67 22.08 13.40
N PRO A 103 -33.06 20.98 12.75
CA PRO A 103 -34.24 20.92 11.94
C PRO A 103 -35.48 20.88 12.86
N SER A 104 -36.41 21.80 12.62
CA SER A 104 -37.75 21.80 13.16
C SER A 104 -38.47 20.49 12.80
N ALA A 105 -39.11 19.89 13.78
CA ALA A 105 -39.88 18.67 13.64
C ALA A 105 -41.06 18.88 12.64
N GLY A 106 -41.01 18.17 11.51
CA GLY A 106 -42.06 18.14 10.51
C GLY A 106 -41.97 16.85 9.69
N SER A 107 -42.88 15.93 10.02
CA SER A 107 -43.42 14.79 9.24
C SER A 107 -42.49 13.90 8.42
N THR A 108 -42.41 12.69 8.89
CA THR A 108 -42.00 11.42 8.31
C THR A 108 -42.48 11.20 6.88
N GLU A 109 -41.59 11.17 5.91
CA GLU A 109 -41.68 10.32 4.72
C GLU A 109 -40.32 9.69 4.46
N ALA A 110 -40.28 8.36 4.52
CA ALA A 110 -39.13 7.56 4.19
C ALA A 110 -38.86 7.69 2.68
N ARG A 111 -37.95 8.59 2.31
CA ARG A 111 -37.37 8.63 0.96
C ARG A 111 -36.28 7.61 0.89
N SER A 112 -36.44 6.63 0.00
CA SER A 112 -35.45 5.67 -0.44
C SER A 112 -34.18 6.41 -0.85
N VAL A 113 -33.03 5.98 -0.31
CA VAL A 113 -31.69 6.42 -0.71
C VAL A 113 -31.32 5.73 -2.02
N ALA A 114 -31.94 6.21 -3.10
CA ALA A 114 -31.53 5.99 -4.48
C ALA A 114 -31.85 7.30 -5.20
N ASP A 115 -30.84 7.88 -5.85
CA ASP A 115 -30.86 9.08 -6.68
C ASP A 115 -30.41 10.39 -5.99
N ALA A 116 -29.08 10.48 -5.74
CA ALA A 116 -28.38 11.73 -5.91
C ALA A 116 -27.37 11.54 -7.06
N PRO A 117 -27.40 12.35 -8.13
CA PRO A 117 -26.44 12.22 -9.21
C PRO A 117 -25.06 12.63 -8.71
N SER A 118 -24.09 11.71 -8.87
CA SER A 118 -22.66 11.97 -8.73
C SER A 118 -22.25 13.13 -9.65
N PRO A 119 -21.45 14.13 -9.19
CA PRO A 119 -21.05 15.23 -10.04
C PRO A 119 -20.07 14.73 -11.10
N GLU A 120 -20.47 14.88 -12.33
CA GLU A 120 -19.70 14.92 -13.58
C GLU A 120 -18.63 13.85 -13.84
N ALA A 121 -18.98 12.57 -13.68
CA ALA A 121 -18.49 11.59 -14.62
C ALA A 121 -19.17 11.94 -15.97
N LYS A 122 -18.43 12.40 -16.99
CA LYS A 122 -18.95 12.50 -18.36
C LYS A 122 -19.42 11.10 -18.75
N SER A 123 -20.68 10.79 -18.42
CA SER A 123 -21.30 9.51 -18.69
C SER A 123 -21.40 9.38 -20.19
N SER A 124 -20.49 8.63 -20.82
CA SER A 124 -20.91 7.93 -22.02
C SER A 124 -22.06 7.04 -21.55
N LYS A 125 -23.10 6.81 -22.36
CA LYS A 125 -24.24 5.95 -22.00
C LYS A 125 -23.84 4.49 -21.64
N GLU A 126 -22.56 4.17 -21.54
CA GLU A 126 -21.99 2.83 -21.50
C GLU A 126 -21.03 2.54 -20.33
N TYR A 127 -20.34 3.54 -19.77
CA TYR A 127 -19.44 3.44 -18.60
C TYR A 127 -19.24 4.83 -17.98
N HIS A 128 -18.80 4.86 -16.70
CA HIS A 128 -18.33 6.07 -16.03
C HIS A 128 -16.85 6.29 -16.31
N THR A 129 -16.38 7.54 -16.17
CA THR A 129 -14.97 7.89 -16.34
C THR A 129 -14.47 8.60 -15.08
N VAL A 130 -13.36 8.13 -14.54
CA VAL A 130 -12.64 8.77 -13.43
C VAL A 130 -11.31 9.30 -13.93
N GLU A 131 -11.03 10.59 -13.71
CA GLU A 131 -9.73 11.18 -13.96
C GLU A 131 -8.82 10.92 -12.74
N VAL A 132 -7.63 10.38 -12.99
CA VAL A 132 -6.60 10.12 -11.98
C VAL A 132 -5.34 10.87 -12.38
N PHE A 133 -4.87 11.75 -11.54
CA PHE A 133 -3.55 12.36 -11.62
C PHE A 133 -2.49 11.43 -11.05
N TYR A 134 -1.28 11.41 -11.62
CA TYR A 134 -0.24 10.53 -11.11
C TYR A 134 1.13 11.18 -11.04
N GLY A 135 1.88 10.83 -10.00
CA GLY A 135 3.33 10.95 -9.94
C GLY A 135 3.99 9.57 -9.97
N THR A 136 5.06 9.41 -10.75
CA THR A 136 5.78 8.15 -10.78
C THR A 136 7.29 8.35 -11.00
N ASN A 137 8.07 7.49 -10.37
CA ASN A 137 9.51 7.36 -10.60
C ASN A 137 9.86 6.09 -11.38
N ARG A 138 8.86 5.52 -12.09
CA ARG A 138 9.05 4.45 -13.08
C ARG A 138 9.62 4.99 -14.37
N LYS A 139 10.45 4.19 -15.03
CA LYS A 139 11.01 4.52 -16.34
C LYS A 139 9.96 4.33 -17.43
N PRO A 140 9.78 5.33 -18.34
CA PRO A 140 9.00 5.13 -19.54
C PRO A 140 9.59 4.02 -20.42
N THR A 141 8.74 3.19 -21.02
CA THR A 141 9.16 2.07 -21.86
C THR A 141 9.44 2.47 -23.32
N GLY A 142 8.86 3.59 -23.74
CA GLY A 142 8.83 4.04 -25.14
C GLY A 142 7.58 3.58 -25.91
N PHE A 143 6.73 2.72 -25.33
CA PHE A 143 5.40 2.43 -25.88
C PHE A 143 4.44 3.60 -25.65
N ARG A 144 3.41 3.72 -26.47
CA ARG A 144 2.43 4.81 -26.39
C ARG A 144 1.13 4.40 -25.72
N GLU A 145 0.87 3.11 -25.68
CA GLU A 145 -0.31 2.52 -25.05
C GLU A 145 -0.27 2.76 -23.53
N ALA A 146 -1.34 3.26 -22.95
CA ALA A 146 -1.41 3.64 -21.53
C ALA A 146 -1.03 2.47 -20.59
N ASN A 147 -1.43 1.24 -20.97
CA ASN A 147 -1.12 0.02 -20.20
C ASN A 147 0.36 -0.39 -20.23
N GLU A 148 1.13 0.09 -21.23
CA GLU A 148 2.53 -0.28 -21.43
C GLU A 148 3.48 0.92 -21.30
N PHE A 149 2.96 2.12 -21.05
CA PHE A 149 3.73 3.36 -21.07
C PHE A 149 4.83 3.41 -20.00
N TYR A 150 4.56 2.91 -18.79
CA TYR A 150 5.54 2.81 -17.71
C TYR A 150 5.82 1.36 -17.35
N GLY A 151 7.12 1.02 -17.29
CA GLY A 151 7.61 -0.30 -16.93
C GLY A 151 7.76 -0.50 -15.42
N THR A 152 8.57 -1.50 -15.08
CA THR A 152 8.92 -1.86 -13.70
C THR A 152 10.28 -1.32 -13.27
N GLU A 153 11.05 -0.72 -14.18
CA GLU A 153 12.37 -0.18 -13.92
C GLU A 153 12.31 1.19 -13.22
N ARG A 154 13.34 1.48 -12.42
CA ARG A 154 13.57 2.81 -11.84
C ARG A 154 13.99 3.80 -12.92
N HIS A 155 13.42 5.01 -12.91
CA HIS A 155 13.87 6.11 -13.77
C HIS A 155 15.07 6.83 -13.12
N ARG A 156 16.24 6.16 -13.12
CA ARG A 156 17.43 6.63 -12.38
C ARG A 156 18.05 7.92 -12.92
N GLU A 157 17.97 8.11 -14.24
CA GLU A 157 18.64 9.21 -14.96
C GLU A 157 17.70 10.38 -15.27
N GLY A 158 16.44 10.29 -14.87
CA GLY A 158 15.43 11.28 -15.16
C GLY A 158 14.67 11.75 -13.93
N PRO A 159 13.97 12.89 -14.06
CA PRO A 159 13.09 13.37 -13.01
C PRO A 159 11.88 12.46 -12.82
N MET A 160 11.16 12.65 -11.72
CA MET A 160 9.82 12.09 -11.58
C MET A 160 8.96 12.47 -12.80
N GLN A 161 8.13 11.54 -13.20
CA GLN A 161 7.16 11.71 -14.28
C GLN A 161 5.79 12.02 -13.69
N TYR A 162 5.06 12.90 -14.35
CA TYR A 162 3.75 13.36 -13.94
C TYR A 162 2.78 13.28 -15.11
N GLY A 163 1.50 13.17 -14.80
CA GLY A 163 0.46 13.19 -15.81
C GLY A 163 -0.91 12.91 -15.25
N LYS A 164 -1.86 12.72 -16.16
CA LYS A 164 -3.24 12.34 -15.85
C LYS A 164 -3.74 11.26 -16.79
N ILE A 165 -4.70 10.49 -16.33
CA ILE A 165 -5.28 9.34 -17.04
C ILE A 165 -6.77 9.31 -16.78
N HIS A 166 -7.57 9.08 -17.82
CA HIS A 166 -8.97 8.70 -17.65
C HIS A 166 -9.10 7.18 -17.56
N VAL A 167 -9.88 6.73 -16.60
CA VAL A 167 -10.13 5.31 -16.31
C VAL A 167 -11.62 5.03 -16.42
N SER A 168 -12.00 3.98 -17.18
CA SER A 168 -13.38 3.53 -17.26
C SER A 168 -13.81 2.77 -16.01
N ILE A 169 -15.03 3.01 -15.54
CA ILE A 169 -15.70 2.20 -14.53
C ILE A 169 -17.00 1.69 -15.18
N PRO A 170 -17.20 0.36 -15.29
CA PRO A 170 -18.40 -0.21 -15.91
C PRO A 170 -19.68 0.19 -15.18
N LEU A 171 -20.81 0.31 -15.90
CA LEU A 171 -22.11 0.57 -15.28
C LEU A 171 -22.56 -0.53 -14.28
N HIS A 172 -22.02 -1.73 -14.45
CA HIS A 172 -22.27 -2.89 -13.58
C HIS A 172 -21.16 -3.10 -12.55
N HIS A 173 -20.41 -2.04 -12.25
CA HIS A 173 -19.31 -2.07 -11.29
C HIS A 173 -19.78 -2.61 -9.93
N THR A 174 -18.93 -3.45 -9.34
CA THR A 174 -19.16 -3.98 -8.00
C THR A 174 -18.19 -3.33 -7.03
N VAL A 175 -18.70 -2.66 -6.01
CA VAL A 175 -17.88 -2.00 -4.96
C VAL A 175 -16.74 -2.90 -4.49
N GLY A 176 -15.52 -2.39 -4.56
CA GLY A 176 -14.29 -3.08 -4.17
C GLY A 176 -13.65 -3.93 -5.27
N VAL A 177 -14.27 -4.08 -6.43
CA VAL A 177 -13.74 -4.91 -7.51
C VAL A 177 -13.08 -4.06 -8.58
N VAL A 178 -11.89 -4.46 -9.04
CA VAL A 178 -11.33 -3.97 -10.29
C VAL A 178 -11.65 -5.02 -11.35
N GLU A 179 -12.68 -4.79 -12.15
CA GLU A 179 -13.10 -5.70 -13.21
C GLU A 179 -12.04 -5.78 -14.28
N ARG A 180 -11.54 -7.00 -14.53
CA ARG A 180 -10.51 -7.31 -15.52
C ARG A 180 -10.97 -8.42 -16.45
N PRO A 181 -10.43 -8.51 -17.68
CA PRO A 181 -10.73 -9.59 -18.60
C PRO A 181 -10.49 -10.97 -17.97
N LYS A 182 -11.46 -11.88 -18.11
CA LYS A 182 -11.39 -13.23 -17.56
C LYS A 182 -11.32 -14.24 -18.70
N TRP A 183 -10.16 -14.87 -18.90
CA TRP A 183 -9.93 -15.85 -19.97
C TRP A 183 -10.95 -17.00 -19.98
N TYR A 184 -11.45 -17.41 -18.81
CA TYR A 184 -12.47 -18.47 -18.70
C TYR A 184 -13.87 -18.01 -19.12
N LYS A 185 -14.08 -16.69 -19.28
CA LYS A 185 -15.27 -16.07 -19.88
C LYS A 185 -15.05 -15.72 -21.37
N LEU A 186 -13.91 -16.16 -21.95
CA LEU A 186 -13.51 -15.85 -23.33
C LEU A 186 -13.33 -14.34 -23.58
N GLU A 187 -12.97 -13.60 -22.56
CA GLU A 187 -12.61 -12.19 -22.64
C GLU A 187 -11.10 -12.10 -22.92
N PHE A 188 -10.73 -11.79 -24.17
CA PHE A 188 -9.33 -11.74 -24.61
C PHE A 188 -8.83 -10.31 -24.84
N SER A 189 -9.70 -9.32 -24.74
CA SER A 189 -9.41 -7.89 -24.86
C SER A 189 -10.12 -7.10 -23.78
N GLU A 190 -9.57 -5.95 -23.43
CA GLU A 190 -10.21 -4.99 -22.56
C GLU A 190 -11.41 -4.34 -23.26
N ASP A 191 -12.49 -4.12 -22.53
CA ASP A 191 -13.73 -3.47 -22.96
C ASP A 191 -14.16 -2.49 -21.84
N PRO A 192 -14.20 -1.17 -22.08
CA PRO A 192 -14.53 -0.19 -21.07
C PRO A 192 -15.95 -0.34 -20.49
N LYS A 193 -16.84 -1.04 -21.19
CA LYS A 193 -18.20 -1.35 -20.71
C LYS A 193 -18.21 -2.47 -19.67
N LYS A 194 -17.14 -3.25 -19.57
CA LYS A 194 -17.04 -4.45 -18.73
C LYS A 194 -15.88 -4.41 -17.74
N HIS A 195 -14.84 -3.63 -18.06
CA HIS A 195 -13.58 -3.64 -17.32
C HIS A 195 -13.20 -2.23 -16.86
N VAL A 196 -12.56 -2.17 -15.70
CA VAL A 196 -11.83 -0.98 -15.26
C VAL A 196 -10.53 -0.94 -16.04
N MET A 197 -10.39 0.00 -16.97
CA MET A 197 -9.22 0.09 -17.85
C MET A 197 -8.79 1.54 -18.08
N LEU A 198 -7.52 1.71 -18.42
CA LEU A 198 -6.96 3.00 -18.80
C LEU A 198 -7.43 3.35 -20.22
N LEU A 199 -8.03 4.54 -20.39
CA LEU A 199 -8.56 4.99 -21.69
C LEU A 199 -7.54 5.79 -22.46
N ASP A 200 -6.90 6.74 -21.79
CA ASP A 200 -5.87 7.61 -22.35
C ASP A 200 -4.81 7.90 -21.29
N LEU A 201 -3.67 8.44 -21.71
CA LEU A 201 -2.62 8.89 -20.83
C LEU A 201 -2.04 10.19 -21.38
N GLU A 202 -2.03 11.21 -20.55
CA GLU A 202 -1.38 12.48 -20.83
C GLU A 202 -0.21 12.70 -19.88
N THR A 203 0.98 12.94 -20.40
CA THR A 203 2.15 13.32 -19.61
C THR A 203 2.21 14.83 -19.45
N LEU A 204 2.53 15.29 -18.26
CA LEU A 204 2.61 16.72 -17.91
C LEU A 204 4.00 17.07 -17.38
N GLY A 205 4.46 18.28 -17.66
CA GLY A 205 5.59 18.84 -16.94
C GLY A 205 5.23 19.09 -15.47
N LYS A 206 6.23 19.13 -14.59
CA LYS A 206 6.01 19.25 -13.14
C LYS A 206 5.08 20.42 -12.77
N ASP A 207 5.35 21.63 -13.26
CA ASP A 207 4.56 22.79 -12.86
C ASP A 207 3.14 22.76 -13.46
N ALA A 208 3.02 22.36 -14.73
CA ALA A 208 1.72 22.14 -15.38
C ALA A 208 0.87 21.03 -14.68
N PHE A 209 1.54 20.03 -14.10
CA PHE A 209 0.85 18.99 -13.31
C PHE A 209 0.20 19.60 -12.05
N PHE A 210 0.95 20.35 -11.24
CA PHE A 210 0.41 20.94 -10.03
C PHE A 210 -0.65 22.00 -10.32
N GLU A 211 -0.49 22.81 -11.39
CA GLU A 211 -1.53 23.73 -11.88
C GLU A 211 -2.82 22.98 -12.28
N ALA A 212 -2.68 21.85 -12.98
CA ALA A 212 -3.83 21.05 -13.38
C ALA A 212 -4.51 20.36 -12.18
N VAL A 213 -3.74 19.89 -11.19
CA VAL A 213 -4.26 19.34 -9.92
C VAL A 213 -5.02 20.44 -9.16
N ASP A 214 -4.45 21.62 -9.03
CA ASP A 214 -5.08 22.74 -8.34
C ASP A 214 -6.39 23.16 -9.01
N THR A 215 -6.38 23.31 -10.34
CA THR A 215 -7.57 23.60 -11.15
C THR A 215 -8.65 22.54 -10.93
N LYS A 216 -8.28 21.26 -10.94
CA LYS A 216 -9.23 20.15 -10.74
C LYS A 216 -9.80 20.14 -9.33
N THR A 217 -8.97 20.42 -8.34
CA THR A 217 -9.39 20.46 -6.93
C THR A 217 -10.37 21.60 -6.68
N ALA A 218 -10.18 22.74 -7.33
CA ALA A 218 -11.09 23.89 -7.25
C ALA A 218 -12.49 23.64 -7.81
N GLU A 219 -12.69 22.56 -8.61
CA GLU A 219 -14.04 22.12 -9.07
C GLU A 219 -14.85 21.46 -7.94
N SER A 220 -14.19 20.95 -6.90
CA SER A 220 -14.83 20.33 -5.73
C SER A 220 -15.13 21.37 -4.66
N PRO A 221 -16.33 21.40 -4.06
CA PRO A 221 -16.69 22.34 -2.98
C PRO A 221 -15.77 22.22 -1.74
N GLU A 222 -15.26 21.02 -1.47
CA GLU A 222 -14.42 20.71 -0.32
C GLU A 222 -12.94 20.96 -0.56
N HIS A 223 -12.50 21.21 -1.81
CA HIS A 223 -11.11 21.40 -2.21
C HIS A 223 -10.17 20.30 -1.70
N GLU A 224 -10.57 19.04 -1.86
CA GLU A 224 -9.89 17.88 -1.28
C GLU A 224 -9.16 17.03 -2.33
N ALA A 225 -8.10 16.36 -1.89
CA ALA A 225 -7.38 15.37 -2.68
C ALA A 225 -7.23 14.05 -1.94
N LEU A 226 -7.34 12.94 -2.70
CA LEU A 226 -7.12 11.57 -2.23
C LEU A 226 -5.93 10.95 -2.95
N LEU A 227 -4.83 10.75 -2.24
CA LEU A 227 -3.63 10.11 -2.77
C LEU A 227 -3.60 8.62 -2.39
N PHE A 228 -3.48 7.76 -3.39
CA PHE A 228 -3.27 6.33 -3.20
C PHE A 228 -1.82 5.91 -3.50
N ILE A 229 -1.23 5.10 -2.61
CA ILE A 229 0.11 4.53 -2.74
C ILE A 229 0.02 3.02 -2.68
N HIS A 230 0.34 2.37 -3.80
CA HIS A 230 0.20 0.92 -3.94
C HIS A 230 1.26 0.13 -3.19
N GLY A 231 1.00 -1.16 -3.01
CA GLY A 231 1.90 -2.11 -2.36
C GLY A 231 2.81 -2.88 -3.31
N PHE A 232 3.31 -4.01 -2.81
CA PHE A 232 4.12 -4.99 -3.52
C PHE A 232 3.33 -5.65 -4.67
N ASN A 233 4.06 -6.09 -5.71
CA ASN A 233 3.53 -6.83 -6.85
C ASN A 233 2.44 -6.08 -7.63
N VAL A 234 2.63 -4.78 -7.85
CA VAL A 234 1.66 -3.91 -8.52
C VAL A 234 2.31 -3.22 -9.71
N SER A 235 1.73 -3.39 -10.91
CA SER A 235 2.12 -2.65 -12.12
C SER A 235 1.56 -1.22 -12.11
N PHE A 236 2.09 -0.35 -12.99
CA PHE A 236 1.57 1.01 -13.14
C PHE A 236 0.06 1.03 -13.47
N PRO A 237 -0.43 0.29 -14.49
CA PRO A 237 -1.86 0.25 -14.78
C PRO A 237 -2.70 -0.23 -13.58
N SER A 238 -2.21 -1.24 -12.86
CA SER A 238 -2.93 -1.77 -11.69
C SER A 238 -3.03 -0.75 -10.54
N ALA A 239 -2.01 0.09 -10.36
CA ALA A 239 -2.04 1.18 -9.36
C ALA A 239 -3.10 2.22 -9.74
N ILE A 240 -3.12 2.65 -11.00
CA ILE A 240 -4.08 3.64 -11.51
C ILE A 240 -5.52 3.11 -11.47
N GLN A 241 -5.75 1.87 -11.93
CA GLN A 241 -7.06 1.22 -11.87
C GLN A 241 -7.60 1.15 -10.43
N ARG A 242 -6.74 0.81 -9.47
CA ARG A 242 -7.12 0.75 -8.05
C ARG A 242 -7.42 2.13 -7.49
N THR A 243 -6.66 3.16 -7.87
CA THR A 243 -6.93 4.55 -7.46
C THR A 243 -8.29 5.01 -7.95
N ALA A 244 -8.59 4.78 -9.23
CA ALA A 244 -9.88 5.14 -9.83
C ALA A 244 -11.05 4.40 -9.16
N GLN A 245 -10.90 3.09 -8.91
CA GLN A 245 -11.91 2.29 -8.23
C GLN A 245 -12.16 2.79 -6.79
N ILE A 246 -11.11 3.10 -6.02
CA ILE A 246 -11.27 3.62 -4.65
C ILE A 246 -12.00 4.96 -4.69
N ALA A 247 -11.57 5.91 -5.53
CA ALA A 247 -12.20 7.22 -5.64
C ALA A 247 -13.68 7.10 -6.04
N PHE A 248 -14.00 6.22 -6.99
CA PHE A 248 -15.37 5.96 -7.43
C PHE A 248 -16.24 5.33 -6.32
N ASP A 249 -15.74 4.30 -5.64
CA ASP A 249 -16.46 3.59 -4.59
C ASP A 249 -16.70 4.44 -3.33
N LEU A 250 -15.80 5.38 -3.07
CA LEU A 250 -15.95 6.34 -1.98
C LEU A 250 -16.89 7.50 -2.35
N ASP A 251 -17.35 7.57 -3.61
CA ASP A 251 -18.07 8.75 -4.13
C ASP A 251 -17.27 10.04 -3.84
N PHE A 252 -15.95 9.97 -4.04
CA PHE A 252 -15.03 11.05 -3.71
C PHE A 252 -15.06 12.12 -4.80
N HIS A 253 -15.48 13.32 -4.43
CA HIS A 253 -15.66 14.43 -5.37
C HIS A 253 -14.43 15.30 -5.58
N GLY A 254 -13.39 15.10 -4.77
CA GLY A 254 -12.10 15.78 -4.88
C GLY A 254 -11.20 15.18 -5.95
N THR A 255 -9.94 15.59 -5.95
CA THR A 255 -8.94 15.13 -6.93
C THR A 255 -8.35 13.78 -6.55
N ALA A 256 -8.50 12.78 -7.43
CA ALA A 256 -7.89 11.46 -7.26
C ALA A 256 -6.43 11.48 -7.73
N LEU A 257 -5.50 11.09 -6.85
CA LEU A 257 -4.07 11.08 -7.08
C LEU A 257 -3.47 9.68 -6.85
N ALA A 258 -2.51 9.29 -7.67
CA ALA A 258 -1.73 8.08 -7.49
C ALA A 258 -0.24 8.38 -7.40
N PHE A 259 0.46 7.78 -6.44
CA PHE A 259 1.92 7.68 -6.49
C PHE A 259 2.31 6.25 -6.84
N SER A 260 2.89 6.05 -8.04
CA SER A 260 3.25 4.71 -8.51
C SER A 260 4.77 4.52 -8.50
N TRP A 261 5.27 3.79 -7.49
CA TRP A 261 6.67 3.41 -7.38
C TRP A 261 6.98 2.14 -8.18
N PRO A 262 8.27 1.86 -8.59
CA PRO A 262 8.63 0.82 -9.55
C PRO A 262 8.62 -0.60 -8.95
N SER A 263 7.46 -1.07 -8.47
CA SER A 263 7.25 -2.47 -8.13
C SER A 263 7.32 -3.34 -9.39
N GLN A 264 7.92 -4.53 -9.25
CA GLN A 264 8.20 -5.44 -10.36
C GLN A 264 6.97 -6.18 -10.88
N ALA A 265 5.82 -6.08 -10.21
CA ALA A 265 4.59 -6.81 -10.55
C ALA A 265 4.81 -8.33 -10.68
N ALA A 266 5.67 -8.90 -9.83
CA ALA A 266 6.03 -10.31 -9.78
C ALA A 266 6.21 -10.76 -8.33
N LEU A 267 5.64 -11.92 -7.98
CA LEU A 267 5.68 -12.44 -6.59
C LEU A 267 7.09 -12.78 -6.12
N GLU A 268 7.93 -13.30 -7.02
CA GLU A 268 9.32 -13.67 -6.75
C GLU A 268 10.25 -12.46 -6.56
N ALA A 269 9.78 -11.26 -6.91
CA ALA A 269 10.58 -10.03 -6.84
C ALA A 269 10.39 -9.26 -5.52
N TYR A 270 9.93 -9.90 -4.44
CA TYR A 270 9.64 -9.23 -3.17
C TYR A 270 10.85 -8.43 -2.63
N THR A 271 12.05 -9.00 -2.65
CA THR A 271 13.27 -8.33 -2.16
C THR A 271 13.69 -7.16 -3.06
N VAL A 272 13.50 -7.29 -4.38
CA VAL A 272 13.75 -6.19 -5.33
C VAL A 272 12.78 -5.04 -5.07
N ASP A 273 11.52 -5.35 -4.79
CA ASP A 273 10.49 -4.35 -4.47
C ASP A 273 10.77 -3.64 -3.14
N GLN A 274 11.36 -4.33 -2.14
CA GLN A 274 11.83 -3.66 -0.92
C GLN A 274 12.85 -2.56 -1.20
N ASP A 275 13.85 -2.85 -2.05
CA ASP A 275 14.84 -1.86 -2.45
C ASP A 275 14.22 -0.73 -3.29
N ASN A 276 13.25 -1.06 -4.15
CA ASN A 276 12.53 -0.08 -4.95
C ASN A 276 11.66 0.84 -4.07
N ALA A 277 11.05 0.29 -3.03
CA ALA A 277 10.29 1.06 -2.05
C ALA A 277 11.18 2.07 -1.31
N ILE A 278 12.33 1.61 -0.77
CA ILE A 278 13.30 2.49 -0.10
C ILE A 278 13.80 3.59 -1.06
N TRP A 279 14.17 3.21 -2.30
CA TRP A 279 14.62 4.17 -3.31
C TRP A 279 13.55 5.23 -3.66
N SER A 280 12.28 4.90 -3.49
CA SER A 280 11.15 5.79 -3.80
C SER A 280 10.81 6.79 -2.68
N VAL A 281 11.35 6.60 -1.48
CA VAL A 281 11.07 7.45 -0.30
C VAL A 281 11.34 8.94 -0.57
N PRO A 282 12.52 9.38 -1.05
CA PRO A 282 12.78 10.81 -1.29
C PRO A 282 11.90 11.38 -2.41
N HIS A 283 11.49 10.55 -3.37
CA HIS A 283 10.58 10.98 -4.44
C HIS A 283 9.17 11.26 -3.92
N LEU A 284 8.64 10.39 -3.06
CA LEU A 284 7.34 10.59 -2.43
C LEU A 284 7.38 11.75 -1.43
N SER A 285 8.45 11.88 -0.63
CA SER A 285 8.64 13.00 0.28
C SER A 285 8.53 14.33 -0.48
N ARG A 286 9.29 14.49 -1.56
CA ARG A 286 9.24 15.70 -2.40
C ARG A 286 7.88 15.89 -3.06
N PHE A 287 7.23 14.83 -3.52
CA PHE A 287 5.88 14.90 -4.12
C PHE A 287 4.85 15.45 -3.13
N LEU A 288 4.85 14.97 -1.88
CA LEU A 288 3.95 15.45 -0.83
C LEU A 288 4.21 16.92 -0.46
N VAL A 289 5.48 17.30 -0.36
CA VAL A 289 5.87 18.70 -0.12
C VAL A 289 5.42 19.59 -1.28
N ASP A 290 5.71 19.19 -2.51
CA ASP A 290 5.29 19.96 -3.69
C ASP A 290 3.76 20.07 -3.80
N LEU A 291 3.03 19.01 -3.44
CA LEU A 291 1.56 19.02 -3.43
C LEU A 291 1.03 20.07 -2.45
N GLN A 292 1.57 20.12 -1.24
CA GLN A 292 1.19 21.12 -0.24
C GLN A 292 1.63 22.55 -0.59
N GLU A 293 2.82 22.72 -1.18
CA GLU A 293 3.39 24.05 -1.45
C GLU A 293 2.87 24.68 -2.75
N LYS A 294 2.44 23.88 -3.72
CA LYS A 294 2.12 24.32 -5.09
C LYS A 294 0.63 24.28 -5.43
N THR A 295 -0.23 23.87 -4.49
CA THR A 295 -1.67 23.80 -4.70
C THR A 295 -2.41 24.39 -3.50
N ASP A 296 -3.63 24.90 -3.74
CA ASP A 296 -4.53 25.44 -2.72
C ASP A 296 -5.49 24.34 -2.19
N ILE A 297 -4.99 23.09 -2.02
CA ILE A 297 -5.76 21.99 -1.48
C ILE A 297 -5.99 22.19 0.02
N ASP A 298 -7.26 22.19 0.45
CA ASP A 298 -7.65 22.35 1.86
C ASP A 298 -7.46 21.07 2.68
N ALA A 299 -7.68 19.89 2.05
CA ALA A 299 -7.57 18.60 2.71
C ALA A 299 -6.89 17.54 1.84
N ILE A 300 -5.82 16.93 2.37
CA ILE A 300 -5.10 15.84 1.71
C ILE A 300 -5.31 14.55 2.50
N HIS A 301 -5.96 13.58 1.86
CA HIS A 301 -6.15 12.23 2.39
C HIS A 301 -5.19 11.27 1.70
N VAL A 302 -4.51 10.42 2.46
CA VAL A 302 -3.53 9.47 1.92
C VAL A 302 -3.88 8.05 2.35
N ILE A 303 -4.04 7.16 1.38
CA ILE A 303 -4.19 5.71 1.60
C ILE A 303 -2.95 5.01 1.06
N ALA A 304 -2.20 4.35 1.93
CA ALA A 304 -1.08 3.51 1.52
C ALA A 304 -1.35 2.04 1.87
N HIS A 305 -0.99 1.15 0.96
CA HIS A 305 -1.23 -0.29 1.11
C HIS A 305 0.07 -1.08 1.22
N SER A 306 0.11 -2.04 2.15
CA SER A 306 1.17 -3.05 2.28
C SER A 306 2.57 -2.41 2.31
N MET A 307 3.46 -2.78 1.39
CA MET A 307 4.80 -2.20 1.25
C MET A 307 4.78 -0.69 0.92
N GLY A 308 3.69 -0.16 0.33
CA GLY A 308 3.51 1.28 0.12
C GLY A 308 3.44 2.08 1.41
N THR A 309 3.05 1.45 2.52
CA THR A 309 3.06 2.09 3.85
C THR A 309 4.48 2.38 4.33
N ARG A 310 5.48 1.54 3.95
CA ARG A 310 6.91 1.85 4.21
C ARG A 310 7.34 3.09 3.45
N VAL A 311 6.97 3.18 2.17
CA VAL A 311 7.32 4.35 1.35
C VAL A 311 6.73 5.61 1.97
N LEU A 312 5.43 5.57 2.33
CA LEU A 312 4.74 6.71 2.92
C LEU A 312 5.34 7.14 4.26
N THR A 313 5.41 6.22 5.22
CA THR A 313 5.82 6.58 6.59
C THR A 313 7.26 7.07 6.66
N GLN A 314 8.16 6.50 5.86
CA GLN A 314 9.53 6.99 5.73
C GLN A 314 9.60 8.33 4.99
N ALA A 315 8.76 8.56 3.96
CA ALA A 315 8.70 9.84 3.26
C ALA A 315 8.21 10.97 4.18
N LEU A 316 7.20 10.70 5.02
CA LEU A 316 6.73 11.65 6.04
C LEU A 316 7.82 11.96 7.07
N ALA A 317 8.52 10.92 7.55
CA ALA A 317 9.63 11.08 8.49
C ALA A 317 10.79 11.89 7.87
N GLN A 318 11.13 11.62 6.61
CA GLN A 318 12.16 12.35 5.88
C GLN A 318 11.78 13.82 5.68
N ALA A 319 10.54 14.12 5.24
CA ALA A 319 10.08 15.51 5.09
C ALA A 319 10.23 16.29 6.39
N ARG A 320 9.88 15.67 7.53
CA ARG A 320 10.05 16.30 8.85
C ARG A 320 11.52 16.51 9.23
N ASP A 321 12.37 15.49 8.99
CA ASP A 321 13.81 15.59 9.24
C ASP A 321 14.46 16.71 8.39
N GLU A 322 13.92 16.98 7.18
CA GLU A 322 14.30 18.06 6.28
C GLU A 322 13.70 19.43 6.67
N GLY A 323 12.84 19.47 7.69
CA GLY A 323 12.24 20.70 8.21
C GLY A 323 10.94 21.13 7.55
N PHE A 324 10.32 20.28 6.71
CA PHE A 324 9.01 20.55 6.13
C PHE A 324 7.88 20.24 7.13
N ASP A 325 6.94 21.17 7.28
CA ASP A 325 5.75 21.02 8.12
C ASP A 325 4.57 20.54 7.29
N LEU A 326 4.58 19.24 6.94
CA LEU A 326 3.48 18.62 6.22
C LEU A 326 2.22 18.56 7.10
N LYS A 327 1.07 18.89 6.51
CA LYS A 327 -0.25 18.84 7.12
C LYS A 327 -1.17 18.02 6.25
N LEU A 328 -1.45 16.80 6.71
CA LEU A 328 -2.37 15.87 6.07
C LEU A 328 -3.62 15.72 6.93
N ASN A 329 -4.77 15.41 6.34
CA ASN A 329 -5.99 15.21 7.10
C ASN A 329 -6.12 13.76 7.56
N ASN A 330 -6.24 12.81 6.65
CA ASN A 330 -6.27 11.40 7.00
C ASN A 330 -5.07 10.67 6.38
N VAL A 331 -4.30 9.97 7.20
CA VAL A 331 -3.28 9.02 6.77
C VAL A 331 -3.75 7.62 7.14
N ILE A 332 -3.99 6.79 6.13
CA ILE A 332 -4.56 5.46 6.28
C ILE A 332 -3.50 4.43 5.88
N LEU A 333 -3.08 3.61 6.84
CA LEU A 333 -2.15 2.51 6.66
C LEU A 333 -2.92 1.20 6.53
N ALA A 334 -3.13 0.74 5.30
CA ALA A 334 -3.88 -0.47 5.02
C ALA A 334 -2.94 -1.68 4.94
N ALA A 335 -3.12 -2.66 5.82
CA ALA A 335 -2.29 -3.87 5.92
C ALA A 335 -0.78 -3.56 5.92
N PRO A 336 -0.28 -2.69 6.81
CA PRO A 336 1.10 -2.20 6.73
C PRO A 336 2.14 -3.31 6.89
N ASP A 337 2.95 -3.48 5.84
CA ASP A 337 4.09 -4.39 5.83
C ASP A 337 5.35 -3.67 6.36
N ILE A 338 5.30 -3.25 7.60
CA ILE A 338 6.37 -2.58 8.33
C ILE A 338 6.72 -3.43 9.55
N ASP A 339 7.98 -3.44 9.94
CA ASP A 339 8.40 -3.99 11.22
C ASP A 339 7.73 -3.20 12.35
N ALA A 340 7.05 -3.92 13.25
CA ALA A 340 6.22 -3.30 14.27
C ALA A 340 7.02 -2.49 15.30
N ASP A 341 8.23 -2.95 15.64
CA ASP A 341 9.10 -2.26 16.61
C ASP A 341 9.77 -1.05 15.95
N VAL A 342 10.26 -1.20 14.71
CA VAL A 342 10.80 -0.08 13.93
C VAL A 342 9.75 1.03 13.75
N PHE A 343 8.51 0.65 13.47
CA PHE A 343 7.42 1.63 13.38
C PHE A 343 7.21 2.38 14.69
N ARG A 344 7.06 1.65 15.79
CA ARG A 344 6.76 2.22 17.10
C ARG A 344 7.88 3.09 17.65
N GLU A 345 9.13 2.63 17.52
CA GLU A 345 10.27 3.27 18.17
C GLU A 345 10.93 4.35 17.31
N GLN A 346 10.90 4.21 15.97
CA GLN A 346 11.68 5.08 15.10
C GLN A 346 10.82 5.94 14.15
N ILE A 347 9.67 5.41 13.69
CA ILE A 347 8.85 6.09 12.68
C ILE A 347 7.76 6.94 13.33
N LEU A 348 6.93 6.33 14.16
CA LEU A 348 5.76 6.99 14.78
C LEU A 348 6.13 8.29 15.51
N PRO A 349 7.20 8.37 16.30
CA PRO A 349 7.59 9.63 16.94
C PRO A 349 7.88 10.76 15.95
N LYS A 350 8.38 10.42 14.76
CA LYS A 350 8.69 11.40 13.70
C LYS A 350 7.45 11.86 12.94
N ILE A 351 6.47 10.97 12.72
CA ILE A 351 5.26 11.28 11.95
C ILE A 351 4.09 11.74 12.82
N SER A 352 4.24 11.72 14.14
CA SER A 352 3.23 12.23 15.07
C SER A 352 2.93 13.71 14.79
N GLY A 353 1.64 14.02 14.58
CA GLY A 353 1.17 15.38 14.28
C GLY A 353 1.35 15.82 12.80
N VAL A 354 1.82 14.94 11.90
CA VAL A 354 1.82 15.18 10.45
C VAL A 354 0.41 15.09 9.86
N ALA A 355 -0.46 14.32 10.50
CA ALA A 355 -1.86 14.17 10.09
C ALA A 355 -2.80 14.48 11.25
N ASP A 356 -3.99 15.00 10.93
CA ASP A 356 -5.08 15.17 11.91
C ASP A 356 -5.52 13.81 12.45
N ARG A 357 -5.51 12.79 11.58
CA ARG A 357 -5.81 11.40 11.93
C ARG A 357 -4.87 10.41 11.24
N LEU A 358 -4.33 9.49 12.02
CA LEU A 358 -3.59 8.32 11.56
C LEU A 358 -4.40 7.06 11.88
N THR A 359 -4.80 6.30 10.87
CA THR A 359 -5.61 5.09 11.01
C THR A 359 -4.90 3.88 10.41
N MET A 360 -4.87 2.77 11.13
CA MET A 360 -4.32 1.50 10.66
C MET A 360 -5.42 0.45 10.53
N TYR A 361 -5.47 -0.24 9.39
CA TYR A 361 -6.26 -1.45 9.19
C TYR A 361 -5.34 -2.65 9.28
N ALA A 362 -5.61 -3.55 10.23
CA ALA A 362 -4.81 -4.75 10.48
C ALA A 362 -5.68 -6.02 10.49
N SER A 363 -5.11 -7.15 10.06
CA SER A 363 -5.82 -8.43 10.01
C SER A 363 -4.92 -9.59 10.45
N SER A 364 -5.39 -10.41 11.40
CA SER A 364 -4.68 -11.63 11.80
C SER A 364 -4.81 -12.78 10.79
N SER A 365 -5.72 -12.67 9.83
CA SER A 365 -5.89 -13.63 8.74
C SER A 365 -5.07 -13.32 7.49
N ASP A 366 -4.36 -12.18 7.45
CA ASP A 366 -3.53 -11.74 6.32
C ASP A 366 -2.36 -12.70 6.04
N THR A 367 -2.50 -13.53 5.00
CA THR A 367 -1.50 -14.54 4.65
C THR A 367 -0.25 -13.95 4.01
N ALA A 368 -0.36 -12.81 3.33
CA ALA A 368 0.79 -12.14 2.74
C ALA A 368 1.69 -11.52 3.82
N LEU A 369 1.11 -10.92 4.85
CA LEU A 369 1.86 -10.42 5.99
C LEU A 369 2.48 -11.54 6.84
N LYS A 370 1.80 -12.71 6.97
CA LYS A 370 2.40 -13.91 7.60
C LYS A 370 3.62 -14.40 6.84
N LEU A 371 3.55 -14.42 5.50
CA LEU A 371 4.70 -14.75 4.66
C LEU A 371 5.82 -13.73 4.84
N SER A 372 5.49 -12.43 4.83
CA SER A 372 6.45 -11.36 5.10
C SER A 372 7.10 -11.51 6.48
N GLN A 373 6.34 -11.83 7.52
CA GLN A 373 6.85 -12.13 8.86
C GLN A 373 7.84 -13.31 8.83
N THR A 374 7.52 -14.38 8.11
CA THR A 374 8.40 -15.54 7.96
C THR A 374 9.73 -15.17 7.29
N ILE A 375 9.68 -14.31 6.25
CA ILE A 375 10.88 -13.87 5.52
C ILE A 375 11.79 -12.99 6.40
N HIS A 376 11.20 -12.11 7.22
CA HIS A 376 11.98 -11.13 8.00
C HIS A 376 12.28 -11.56 9.44
N GLY A 377 11.56 -12.55 9.96
CA GLY A 377 11.71 -13.01 11.33
C GLY A 377 11.09 -12.11 12.40
N ASN A 378 10.48 -10.97 12.03
CA ASN A 378 9.93 -9.98 12.93
C ASN A 378 8.45 -9.72 12.65
N ASP A 379 7.72 -9.26 13.68
CA ASP A 379 6.31 -8.98 13.59
C ASP A 379 5.99 -7.84 12.62
N ARG A 380 4.93 -8.03 11.84
CA ARG A 380 4.45 -7.03 10.91
C ARG A 380 3.34 -6.20 11.52
N LEU A 381 3.44 -4.89 11.39
CA LEU A 381 2.51 -3.92 11.97
C LEU A 381 1.05 -4.19 11.59
N GLY A 382 0.79 -4.56 10.33
CA GLY A 382 -0.55 -4.88 9.83
C GLY A 382 -1.03 -6.28 10.17
N LEU A 383 -0.20 -7.12 10.80
CA LEU A 383 -0.59 -8.46 11.23
C LEU A 383 -1.29 -8.36 12.58
N GLY A 384 -2.62 -8.41 12.58
CA GLY A 384 -3.45 -8.39 13.77
C GLY A 384 -3.14 -9.49 14.79
N GLY A 385 -3.88 -9.55 15.87
CA GLY A 385 -3.71 -10.51 16.97
C GLY A 385 -3.19 -9.82 18.23
N THR A 386 -2.16 -10.38 18.88
CA THR A 386 -1.57 -9.79 20.11
C THR A 386 -0.99 -8.39 19.90
N PHE A 387 -0.76 -7.99 18.63
CA PHE A 387 -0.24 -6.69 18.20
C PHE A 387 -1.32 -5.65 17.89
N LEU A 388 -2.59 -6.01 17.89
CA LEU A 388 -3.71 -5.05 17.92
C LEU A 388 -3.73 -4.23 19.23
N LYS A 389 -2.60 -4.08 19.88
CA LYS A 389 -2.47 -3.12 20.97
C LYS A 389 -2.70 -1.73 20.38
N THR A 390 -3.66 -1.03 20.97
CA THR A 390 -3.85 0.40 20.72
C THR A 390 -2.50 1.09 20.79
N ILE A 391 -2.06 1.62 19.66
CA ILE A 391 -0.86 2.45 19.59
C ILE A 391 -1.34 3.86 19.88
N GLU A 392 -0.80 4.49 20.92
CA GLU A 392 -1.16 5.86 21.27
C GLU A 392 -0.88 6.81 20.08
N GLY A 393 -1.86 7.64 19.74
CA GLY A 393 -1.79 8.56 18.60
C GLY A 393 -2.19 7.95 17.24
N MET A 394 -2.70 6.70 17.22
CA MET A 394 -3.16 6.05 16.00
C MET A 394 -4.44 5.22 16.26
N ASP A 395 -5.45 5.42 15.39
CA ASP A 395 -6.63 4.56 15.38
C ASP A 395 -6.30 3.19 14.77
N THR A 396 -6.77 2.11 15.39
CA THR A 396 -6.54 0.75 14.89
C THR A 396 -7.86 0.04 14.62
N VAL A 397 -8.06 -0.36 13.36
CA VAL A 397 -9.24 -1.09 12.89
C VAL A 397 -8.88 -2.56 12.69
N ASN A 398 -9.59 -3.45 13.40
CA ASN A 398 -9.44 -4.89 13.22
C ASN A 398 -10.27 -5.38 12.03
N ALA A 399 -9.58 -5.77 10.96
CA ALA A 399 -10.19 -6.30 9.74
C ALA A 399 -10.10 -7.84 9.62
N THR A 400 -9.84 -8.57 10.74
CA THR A 400 -9.61 -10.02 10.71
C THR A 400 -10.76 -10.83 10.15
N ASP A 401 -12.00 -10.43 10.46
CA ASP A 401 -13.20 -11.14 10.02
C ASP A 401 -13.73 -10.66 8.65
N ILE A 402 -12.99 -9.76 8.01
CA ILE A 402 -13.41 -9.09 6.76
C ILE A 402 -12.75 -9.71 5.52
N ASP A 403 -11.99 -10.76 5.67
CA ASP A 403 -11.22 -11.34 4.58
C ASP A 403 -12.08 -12.09 3.56
N THR A 404 -11.91 -11.75 2.29
CA THR A 404 -12.59 -12.41 1.18
C THR A 404 -11.68 -12.67 -0.03
N SER A 405 -10.40 -12.27 0.01
CA SER A 405 -9.45 -12.50 -1.08
C SER A 405 -8.63 -13.77 -0.86
N LEU A 406 -8.16 -14.38 -1.95
CA LEU A 406 -7.38 -15.63 -1.93
C LEU A 406 -6.11 -15.54 -1.04
N LEU A 407 -5.62 -14.33 -0.76
CA LEU A 407 -4.46 -14.07 0.09
C LEU A 407 -4.80 -13.18 1.31
N GLY A 408 -6.06 -12.74 1.47
CA GLY A 408 -6.48 -11.92 2.61
C GLY A 408 -5.81 -10.55 2.74
N HIS A 409 -5.21 -10.03 1.67
CA HIS A 409 -4.32 -8.87 1.75
C HIS A 409 -4.89 -7.58 1.13
N ALA A 410 -5.90 -7.69 0.27
CA ALA A 410 -6.47 -6.55 -0.46
C ALA A 410 -7.81 -6.05 0.11
N TYR A 411 -8.16 -6.43 1.35
CA TYR A 411 -9.46 -6.14 1.96
C TYR A 411 -9.79 -4.65 2.05
N TYR A 412 -8.79 -3.78 2.17
CA TYR A 412 -8.96 -2.32 2.29
C TYR A 412 -9.71 -1.68 1.12
N GLY A 413 -9.53 -2.17 -0.09
CA GLY A 413 -10.19 -1.64 -1.28
C GLY A 413 -11.14 -2.63 -1.96
N SER A 414 -11.30 -3.86 -1.42
CA SER A 414 -12.11 -4.91 -2.02
C SER A 414 -13.29 -5.36 -1.16
N HIS A 415 -13.39 -4.93 0.09
CA HIS A 415 -14.48 -5.31 0.96
C HIS A 415 -15.42 -4.15 1.27
N ARG A 416 -16.71 -4.31 1.02
CA ARG A 416 -17.73 -3.24 1.15
C ARG A 416 -17.76 -2.58 2.53
N LEU A 417 -17.49 -3.32 3.62
CA LEU A 417 -17.47 -2.75 4.97
C LEU A 417 -16.28 -1.81 5.17
N VAL A 418 -15.10 -2.17 4.66
CA VAL A 418 -13.91 -1.31 4.76
C VAL A 418 -14.07 -0.09 3.86
N VAL A 419 -14.57 -0.27 2.63
CA VAL A 419 -14.86 0.86 1.73
C VAL A 419 -15.86 1.83 2.38
N ARG A 420 -16.91 1.31 3.06
CA ARG A 420 -17.86 2.12 3.81
C ARG A 420 -17.22 2.85 5.00
N ASP A 421 -16.28 2.21 5.69
CA ASP A 421 -15.56 2.83 6.79
C ASP A 421 -14.62 3.93 6.28
N LEU A 422 -13.90 3.68 5.18
CA LEU A 422 -13.11 4.70 4.48
C LEU A 422 -13.96 5.89 4.02
N LEU A 423 -15.16 5.65 3.50
CA LEU A 423 -16.13 6.70 3.14
C LEU A 423 -16.50 7.56 4.36
N ASN A 424 -16.72 6.92 5.52
CA ASN A 424 -17.00 7.65 6.74
C ASN A 424 -15.82 8.52 7.18
N LEU A 425 -14.59 8.00 7.08
CA LEU A 425 -13.37 8.72 7.49
C LEU A 425 -13.03 9.84 6.51
N VAL A 426 -13.00 9.54 5.20
CA VAL A 426 -12.45 10.44 4.16
C VAL A 426 -13.50 11.43 3.69
N VAL A 427 -14.72 10.97 3.37
CA VAL A 427 -15.75 11.81 2.72
C VAL A 427 -16.70 12.43 3.75
N ARG A 428 -17.05 11.69 4.80
CA ARG A 428 -18.02 12.16 5.81
C ARG A 428 -17.35 12.79 7.03
N HIS A 429 -16.01 12.70 7.12
CA HIS A 429 -15.23 13.23 8.25
C HIS A 429 -15.73 12.77 9.62
N LEU A 430 -16.27 11.53 9.70
CA LEU A 430 -16.80 10.98 10.94
C LEU A 430 -15.69 10.42 11.80
N ASP A 431 -15.80 10.61 13.13
CA ASP A 431 -14.95 9.92 14.08
C ASP A 431 -15.23 8.42 14.11
N PRO A 432 -14.22 7.56 14.29
CA PRO A 432 -14.46 6.15 14.49
C PRO A 432 -15.34 5.94 15.74
N PRO A 433 -16.21 4.93 15.73
CA PRO A 433 -16.99 4.60 16.92
C PRO A 433 -16.03 4.23 18.06
N ARG A 434 -16.13 4.94 19.19
CA ARG A 434 -15.35 4.72 20.40
C ARG A 434 -15.89 3.55 21.20
#